data_338d064634dc6f4f6d25054b1ca7c1cf
#
_entry.id   338d064634dc6f4f6d25054b1ca7c1cf
#
_cell.length_a   1.000
_cell.length_b   1.000
_cell.length_c   1.000
_cell.angle_alpha   90.00
_cell.angle_beta   90.00
_cell.angle_gamma   90.00
#
_symmetry.space_group_name_H-M   'P 1'
#
loop_
_entity.id
_entity.type
_entity.pdbx_description
1 polymer ?
#
loop_
_entity_poly.entity_id
_entity_poly.type
_entity_poly.pdbx_seq_one_letter_code
_entity_poly.pdbx_strand_id
1 'polypeptide(L)'
;QMQRVALAGILAMKPDVIVLDEPTSQLDPAGSEEVFAAVDKLAKSGITIIMVEQKLEKLAEYCDKILLLHEGHQIAFDTPDKIFSREDLKSCGVNPPAYTRICQTFGIRKANGCYPASLKDTLAQKDQFPQEEIFGKACTEEIEELDQRVSGKEVFRMEHLNFEYLENTPVLKDLNLLLDGRSTAVIGQNGAGK
;
A
#
# COMPACT_ATOMS: atom_id res chain seq x y z
N GLN A 1 12.58 -1.65 -14.16
CA GLN A 1 13.53 -2.67 -14.69
C GLN A 1 14.92 -2.56 -14.04
N MET A 2 15.48 -1.38 -13.82
CA MET A 2 16.81 -1.21 -13.18
C MET A 2 16.91 -1.84 -11.80
N GLN A 3 15.93 -1.67 -10.94
CA GLN A 3 15.92 -2.27 -9.58
C GLN A 3 15.96 -3.81 -9.60
N ARG A 4 15.28 -4.45 -10.55
CA ARG A 4 15.32 -5.90 -10.73
C ARG A 4 16.72 -6.39 -11.17
N VAL A 5 17.39 -5.64 -12.03
CA VAL A 5 18.75 -5.94 -12.48
C VAL A 5 19.73 -5.77 -11.32
N ALA A 6 19.59 -4.71 -10.52
CA ALA A 6 20.41 -4.50 -9.33
C ALA A 6 20.24 -5.64 -8.31
N LEU A 7 18.99 -6.05 -8.03
CA LEU A 7 18.71 -7.18 -7.14
C LEU A 7 19.31 -8.49 -7.67
N ALA A 8 19.19 -8.77 -8.98
CA ALA A 8 19.79 -9.94 -9.60
C ALA A 8 21.33 -9.93 -9.49
N GLY A 9 21.96 -8.77 -9.63
CA GLY A 9 23.41 -8.60 -9.46
C GLY A 9 23.87 -8.90 -8.02
N ILE A 10 23.12 -8.42 -7.02
CA ILE A 10 23.40 -8.70 -5.60
C ILE A 10 23.26 -10.20 -5.31
N LEU A 11 22.20 -10.82 -5.85
CA LEU A 11 21.96 -12.26 -5.66
C LEU A 11 23.04 -13.16 -6.26
N ALA A 12 23.65 -12.73 -7.37
CA ALA A 12 24.76 -13.46 -7.99
C ALA A 12 25.97 -13.60 -7.06
N MET A 13 26.12 -12.72 -6.06
CA MET A 13 27.17 -12.78 -5.04
C MET A 13 26.88 -13.79 -3.92
N LYS A 14 25.66 -14.38 -3.87
CA LYS A 14 25.20 -15.32 -2.83
C LYS A 14 25.40 -14.80 -1.40
N PRO A 15 24.87 -13.62 -1.04
CA PRO A 15 25.06 -13.06 0.29
C PRO A 15 24.21 -13.81 1.32
N ASP A 16 24.66 -13.83 2.59
CA ASP A 16 23.89 -14.32 3.72
C ASP A 16 22.87 -13.29 4.22
N VAL A 17 23.15 -12.00 3.99
CA VAL A 17 22.32 -10.87 4.42
C VAL A 17 22.15 -9.88 3.27
N ILE A 18 20.94 -9.41 3.06
CA ILE A 18 20.61 -8.37 2.08
C ILE A 18 19.94 -7.20 2.82
N VAL A 19 20.38 -5.97 2.54
CA VAL A 19 19.77 -4.74 3.02
C VAL A 19 19.10 -4.04 1.84
N LEU A 20 17.81 -3.74 1.97
CA LEU A 20 16.99 -3.08 0.97
C LEU A 20 16.43 -1.78 1.54
N ASP A 21 16.76 -0.66 0.90
CA ASP A 21 16.27 0.66 1.28
C ASP A 21 15.22 1.12 0.25
N GLU A 22 13.96 1.20 0.68
CA GLU A 22 12.78 1.57 -0.11
C GLU A 22 12.73 0.91 -1.51
N PRO A 23 12.86 -0.43 -1.62
CA PRO A 23 13.00 -1.11 -2.90
C PRO A 23 11.78 -0.95 -3.82
N THR A 24 10.66 -0.47 -3.29
CA THR A 24 9.40 -0.32 -4.06
C THR A 24 8.95 1.12 -4.26
N SER A 25 9.74 2.12 -3.84
CA SER A 25 9.34 3.55 -3.84
C SER A 25 8.98 4.11 -5.23
N GLN A 26 9.60 3.61 -6.29
CA GLN A 26 9.41 4.07 -7.67
C GLN A 26 8.63 3.07 -8.55
N LEU A 27 8.04 2.05 -7.94
CA LEU A 27 7.32 1.01 -8.66
C LEU A 27 5.80 1.24 -8.56
N ASP A 28 5.11 0.83 -9.60
CA ASP A 28 3.67 0.68 -9.59
C ASP A 28 3.26 -0.51 -8.67
N PRO A 29 1.97 -0.67 -8.35
CA PRO A 29 1.52 -1.74 -7.47
C PRO A 29 1.94 -3.13 -7.94
N ALA A 30 1.86 -3.43 -9.25
CA ALA A 30 2.24 -4.72 -9.79
C ALA A 30 3.75 -4.98 -9.66
N GLY A 31 4.58 -3.98 -9.98
CA GLY A 31 6.03 -4.06 -9.80
C GLY A 31 6.44 -4.21 -8.34
N SER A 32 5.72 -3.55 -7.42
CA SER A 32 5.94 -3.70 -5.98
C SER A 32 5.66 -5.13 -5.51
N GLU A 33 4.53 -5.73 -5.94
CA GLU A 33 4.19 -7.13 -5.61
C GLU A 33 5.27 -8.10 -6.10
N GLU A 34 5.79 -7.91 -7.30
CA GLU A 34 6.87 -8.76 -7.82
C GLU A 34 8.15 -8.68 -7.00
N VAL A 35 8.51 -7.47 -6.53
CA VAL A 35 9.68 -7.30 -5.65
C VAL A 35 9.46 -7.98 -4.31
N PHE A 36 8.31 -7.79 -3.67
CA PHE A 36 8.00 -8.47 -2.40
C PHE A 36 7.95 -10.00 -2.56
N ALA A 37 7.38 -10.52 -3.64
CA ALA A 37 7.37 -11.95 -3.92
C ALA A 37 8.79 -12.52 -4.15
N ALA A 38 9.68 -11.73 -4.76
CA ALA A 38 11.08 -12.13 -4.92
C ALA A 38 11.81 -12.13 -3.57
N VAL A 39 11.60 -11.10 -2.74
CA VAL A 39 12.16 -10.99 -1.38
C VAL A 39 11.70 -12.16 -0.50
N ASP A 40 10.43 -12.51 -0.52
CA ASP A 40 9.88 -13.66 0.21
C ASP A 40 10.53 -14.99 -0.18
N LYS A 41 10.74 -15.21 -1.49
CA LYS A 41 11.45 -16.40 -1.97
C LYS A 41 12.89 -16.47 -1.45
N LEU A 42 13.57 -15.32 -1.38
CA LEU A 42 14.94 -15.25 -0.86
C LEU A 42 14.98 -15.52 0.65
N ALA A 43 14.07 -14.93 1.41
CA ALA A 43 13.94 -15.21 2.84
C ALA A 43 13.70 -16.72 3.08
N LYS A 44 12.81 -17.34 2.32
CA LYS A 44 12.54 -18.79 2.38
C LYS A 44 13.74 -19.66 1.97
N SER A 45 14.68 -19.13 1.19
CA SER A 45 15.94 -19.83 0.86
C SER A 45 17.02 -19.69 1.94
N GLY A 46 16.75 -19.01 3.06
CA GLY A 46 17.64 -18.86 4.19
C GLY A 46 18.46 -17.56 4.22
N ILE A 47 18.21 -16.63 3.28
CA ILE A 47 18.87 -15.32 3.28
C ILE A 47 18.17 -14.41 4.31
N THR A 48 18.95 -13.76 5.18
CA THR A 48 18.43 -12.74 6.08
C THR A 48 18.20 -11.44 5.33
N ILE A 49 17.00 -10.85 5.47
CA ILE A 49 16.64 -9.61 4.78
C ILE A 49 16.34 -8.52 5.81
N ILE A 50 17.00 -7.38 5.64
CA ILE A 50 16.69 -6.14 6.35
C ILE A 50 16.09 -5.18 5.33
N MET A 51 14.87 -4.69 5.60
CA MET A 51 14.17 -3.81 4.66
C MET A 51 13.70 -2.55 5.37
N VAL A 52 13.98 -1.40 4.77
CA VAL A 52 13.36 -0.12 5.11
C VAL A 52 12.25 0.12 4.09
N GLU A 53 11.01 0.29 4.55
CA GLU A 53 9.85 0.43 3.66
C GLU A 53 8.73 1.23 4.37
N GLN A 54 7.99 2.03 3.60
CA GLN A 54 6.87 2.84 4.09
C GLN A 54 5.51 2.15 3.90
N LYS A 55 5.44 1.09 3.10
CA LYS A 55 4.22 0.33 2.85
C LYS A 55 3.96 -0.66 3.99
N LEU A 56 3.36 -0.17 5.07
CA LEU A 56 3.19 -0.93 6.31
C LEU A 56 2.35 -2.20 6.13
N GLU A 57 1.39 -2.21 5.20
CA GLU A 57 0.62 -3.39 4.83
C GLU A 57 1.53 -4.52 4.34
N LYS A 58 2.57 -4.17 3.56
CA LYS A 58 3.54 -5.13 3.05
C LYS A 58 4.51 -5.61 4.12
N LEU A 59 4.98 -4.70 4.98
CA LEU A 59 5.79 -5.10 6.13
C LEU A 59 5.01 -6.09 7.03
N ALA A 60 3.72 -5.84 7.25
CA ALA A 60 2.87 -6.73 8.04
C ALA A 60 2.71 -8.13 7.42
N GLU A 61 2.74 -8.23 6.10
CA GLU A 61 2.55 -9.47 5.36
C GLU A 61 3.83 -10.29 5.20
N TYR A 62 4.98 -9.61 5.01
CA TYR A 62 6.23 -10.26 4.58
C TYR A 62 7.33 -10.29 5.64
N CYS A 63 7.23 -9.51 6.73
CA CYS A 63 8.28 -9.45 7.74
C CYS A 63 7.95 -10.27 8.99
N ASP A 64 8.93 -11.01 9.49
CA ASP A 64 8.81 -11.73 10.77
C ASP A 64 8.86 -10.76 11.95
N LYS A 65 9.64 -9.69 11.85
CA LYS A 65 9.83 -8.67 12.88
C LYS A 65 9.93 -7.28 12.30
N ILE A 66 9.48 -6.30 13.05
CA ILE A 66 9.56 -4.88 12.73
C ILE A 66 10.38 -4.17 13.82
N LEU A 67 11.36 -3.38 13.39
CA LEU A 67 12.07 -2.44 14.23
C LEU A 67 11.39 -1.07 14.11
N LEU A 68 10.87 -0.55 15.22
CA LEU A 68 10.31 0.79 15.31
C LEU A 68 11.36 1.74 15.87
N LEU A 69 11.69 2.76 15.09
CA LEU A 69 12.60 3.84 15.47
C LEU A 69 11.83 5.17 15.62
N HIS A 70 12.19 5.96 16.61
CA HIS A 70 11.69 7.32 16.80
C HIS A 70 12.79 8.20 17.41
N GLU A 71 13.03 9.36 16.82
CA GLU A 71 14.07 10.33 17.26
C GLU A 71 15.46 9.69 17.50
N GLY A 72 15.85 8.73 16.64
CA GLY A 72 17.12 8.03 16.74
C GLY A 72 17.17 6.91 17.79
N HIS A 73 16.07 6.65 18.50
CA HIS A 73 15.98 5.61 19.52
C HIS A 73 15.18 4.40 19.02
N GLN A 74 15.61 3.22 19.46
CA GLN A 74 14.82 2.00 19.30
C GLN A 74 13.66 2.01 20.29
N ILE A 75 12.43 2.11 19.79
CA ILE A 75 11.21 2.07 20.62
C ILE A 75 10.72 0.64 20.83
N ALA A 76 10.78 -0.19 19.78
CA ALA A 76 10.36 -1.58 19.87
C ALA A 76 11.02 -2.42 18.76
N PHE A 77 11.14 -3.74 19.03
CA PHE A 77 11.55 -4.73 18.03
C PHE A 77 10.79 -6.03 18.30
N ASP A 78 9.72 -6.26 17.57
CA ASP A 78 8.83 -7.41 17.78
C ASP A 78 8.07 -7.79 16.50
N THR A 79 7.17 -8.76 16.60
CA THR A 79 6.28 -9.19 15.50
C THR A 79 5.36 -8.05 15.05
N PRO A 80 4.91 -8.05 13.77
CA PRO A 80 4.04 -6.99 13.24
C PRO A 80 2.78 -6.75 14.08
N ASP A 81 2.11 -7.81 14.54
CA ASP A 81 0.89 -7.70 15.35
C ASP A 81 1.13 -6.99 16.69
N LYS A 82 2.24 -7.24 17.36
CA LYS A 82 2.60 -6.53 18.59
C LYS A 82 2.97 -5.07 18.31
N ILE A 83 3.76 -4.81 17.27
CA ILE A 83 4.13 -3.45 16.88
C ILE A 83 2.88 -2.63 16.55
N PHE A 84 2.00 -3.13 15.67
CA PHE A 84 0.81 -2.39 15.26
C PHE A 84 -0.32 -2.35 16.30
N SER A 85 -0.20 -3.11 17.39
CA SER A 85 -1.12 -3.03 18.53
C SER A 85 -0.72 -1.99 19.58
N ARG A 86 0.43 -1.32 19.42
CA ARG A 86 0.91 -0.30 20.37
C ARG A 86 0.05 0.96 20.30
N GLU A 87 -0.20 1.56 21.45
CA GLU A 87 -0.97 2.81 21.56
C GLU A 87 -0.15 4.04 21.18
N ASP A 88 1.17 3.97 21.31
CA ASP A 88 2.10 5.07 21.08
C ASP A 88 2.58 5.22 19.61
N LEU A 89 2.10 4.37 18.68
CA LEU A 89 2.50 4.44 17.27
C LEU A 89 2.26 5.80 16.64
N LYS A 90 1.11 6.43 16.94
CA LYS A 90 0.77 7.74 16.37
C LYS A 90 1.75 8.82 16.84
N SER A 91 2.22 8.78 18.09
CA SER A 91 3.23 9.70 18.57
C SER A 91 4.59 9.49 17.91
N CYS A 92 4.87 8.27 17.45
CA CYS A 92 6.05 7.95 16.63
C CYS A 92 5.87 8.30 15.14
N GLY A 93 4.76 8.91 14.74
CA GLY A 93 4.48 9.26 13.33
C GLY A 93 4.05 8.06 12.46
N VAL A 94 3.71 6.93 13.06
CA VAL A 94 3.34 5.70 12.35
C VAL A 94 1.84 5.42 12.48
N ASN A 95 1.15 5.23 11.36
CA ASN A 95 -0.25 4.79 11.35
C ASN A 95 -0.32 3.31 10.99
N PRO A 96 -0.97 2.46 11.82
CA PRO A 96 -1.12 1.05 11.49
C PRO A 96 -1.85 0.83 10.16
N PRO A 97 -1.69 -0.35 9.53
CA PRO A 97 -2.45 -0.74 8.34
C PRO A 97 -3.95 -0.53 8.48
N ALA A 98 -4.65 -0.27 7.38
CA ALA A 98 -6.09 0.04 7.38
C ALA A 98 -6.92 -1.05 8.08
N TYR A 99 -6.65 -2.31 7.80
CA TYR A 99 -7.34 -3.44 8.44
C TYR A 99 -7.05 -3.54 9.95
N THR A 100 -5.85 -3.18 10.41
CA THR A 100 -5.55 -3.09 11.85
C THR A 100 -6.37 -1.99 12.51
N ARG A 101 -6.46 -0.81 11.88
CA ARG A 101 -7.29 0.31 12.36
C ARG A 101 -8.77 -0.04 12.44
N ILE A 102 -9.29 -0.75 11.44
CA ILE A 102 -10.67 -1.29 11.47
C ILE A 102 -10.85 -2.20 12.68
N CYS A 103 -9.96 -3.16 12.88
CA CYS A 103 -10.02 -4.04 14.04
C CYS A 103 -9.91 -3.29 15.38
N GLN A 104 -9.11 -2.22 15.44
CA GLN A 104 -9.04 -1.34 16.61
C GLN A 104 -10.38 -0.65 16.90
N THR A 105 -11.05 -0.15 15.86
CA THR A 105 -12.36 0.52 15.99
C THR A 105 -13.44 -0.41 16.56
N PHE A 106 -13.44 -1.67 16.13
CA PHE A 106 -14.41 -2.68 16.60
C PHE A 106 -13.93 -3.49 17.81
N GLY A 107 -12.73 -3.24 18.34
CA GLY A 107 -12.17 -3.99 19.46
C GLY A 107 -11.83 -5.45 19.15
N ILE A 108 -11.69 -5.81 17.85
CA ILE A 108 -11.47 -7.18 17.39
C ILE A 108 -9.99 -7.54 17.56
N ARG A 109 -9.73 -8.59 18.36
CA ARG A 109 -8.39 -9.03 18.70
C ARG A 109 -8.16 -10.50 18.36
N LYS A 110 -6.92 -10.85 18.09
CA LYS A 110 -6.45 -12.24 18.00
C LYS A 110 -6.42 -12.89 19.38
N ALA A 111 -6.31 -14.21 19.44
CA ALA A 111 -6.22 -14.96 20.70
C ALA A 111 -5.04 -14.53 21.60
N ASN A 112 -3.98 -13.97 21.02
CA ASN A 112 -2.82 -13.43 21.76
C ASN A 112 -3.03 -12.00 22.31
N GLY A 113 -4.24 -11.43 22.16
CA GLY A 113 -4.59 -10.09 22.60
C GLY A 113 -4.17 -8.95 21.68
N CYS A 114 -3.38 -9.23 20.63
CA CYS A 114 -2.96 -8.24 19.63
C CYS A 114 -4.07 -8.00 18.59
N TYR A 115 -4.03 -6.83 17.94
CA TYR A 115 -4.83 -6.57 16.75
C TYR A 115 -4.27 -7.31 15.52
N PRO A 116 -5.11 -7.76 14.60
CA PRO A 116 -4.66 -8.32 13.32
C PRO A 116 -3.75 -7.35 12.58
N ALA A 117 -2.59 -7.82 12.12
CA ALA A 117 -1.61 -7.00 11.41
C ALA A 117 -1.65 -7.23 9.90
N SER A 118 -2.33 -8.26 9.41
CA SER A 118 -2.47 -8.60 7.99
C SER A 118 -3.95 -8.77 7.62
N LEU A 119 -4.25 -8.64 6.32
CA LEU A 119 -5.60 -8.92 5.80
C LEU A 119 -6.02 -10.37 6.12
N LYS A 120 -5.10 -11.31 5.99
CA LYS A 120 -5.34 -12.73 6.31
C LYS A 120 -5.76 -12.92 7.78
N ASP A 121 -5.04 -12.26 8.70
CA ASP A 121 -5.36 -12.31 10.13
C ASP A 121 -6.72 -11.66 10.43
N THR A 122 -7.03 -10.55 9.75
CA THR A 122 -8.33 -9.86 9.88
C THR A 122 -9.48 -10.75 9.42
N LEU A 123 -9.33 -11.39 8.26
CA LEU A 123 -10.34 -12.32 7.73
C LEU A 123 -10.52 -13.55 8.61
N ALA A 124 -9.48 -14.00 9.32
CA ALA A 124 -9.58 -15.07 10.29
C ALA A 124 -10.43 -14.70 11.52
N GLN A 125 -10.66 -13.40 11.76
CA GLN A 125 -11.51 -12.89 12.84
C GLN A 125 -12.91 -12.44 12.35
N LYS A 126 -13.30 -12.79 11.12
CA LYS A 126 -14.56 -12.32 10.47
C LYS A 126 -15.80 -12.48 11.32
N ASP A 127 -15.88 -13.56 12.12
CA ASP A 127 -17.03 -13.88 12.95
C ASP A 127 -17.18 -12.95 14.18
N GLN A 128 -16.13 -12.17 14.51
CA GLN A 128 -16.16 -11.16 15.57
C GLN A 128 -16.70 -9.81 15.09
N PHE A 129 -16.82 -9.61 13.77
CA PHE A 129 -17.37 -8.38 13.23
C PHE A 129 -18.90 -8.34 13.43
N PRO A 130 -19.47 -7.16 13.73
CA PRO A 130 -20.91 -7.00 13.80
C PRO A 130 -21.57 -7.47 12.49
N GLN A 131 -22.58 -8.32 12.60
CA GLN A 131 -23.28 -8.89 11.43
C GLN A 131 -24.38 -7.97 10.90
N GLU A 132 -24.64 -6.83 11.53
CA GLU A 132 -25.67 -5.90 11.09
C GLU A 132 -25.15 -4.98 9.99
N GLU A 133 -26.06 -4.56 9.11
CA GLU A 133 -25.84 -3.71 7.92
C GLU A 133 -25.25 -2.31 8.26
N ILE A 134 -24.01 -2.28 8.75
CA ILE A 134 -23.32 -1.03 9.10
C ILE A 134 -22.96 -0.21 7.83
N PHE A 135 -22.96 -0.84 6.66
CA PHE A 135 -22.50 -0.22 5.42
C PHE A 135 -23.61 0.29 4.49
N GLY A 136 -24.89 0.11 4.83
CA GLY A 136 -25.97 0.34 3.86
C GLY A 136 -26.51 1.75 3.76
N LYS A 137 -26.47 2.57 4.80
CA LYS A 137 -27.15 3.89 4.80
C LYS A 137 -26.22 5.10 4.82
N ALA A 138 -25.15 5.06 5.60
CA ALA A 138 -24.26 6.22 5.76
C ALA A 138 -23.46 6.56 4.50
N CYS A 139 -23.06 5.57 3.70
CA CYS A 139 -22.27 5.82 2.49
C CYS A 139 -23.10 6.36 1.30
N THR A 140 -24.39 6.03 1.22
CA THR A 140 -25.25 6.48 0.10
C THR A 140 -25.65 7.93 0.26
N GLU A 141 -26.01 8.38 1.46
CA GLU A 141 -26.43 9.75 1.72
C GLU A 141 -25.30 10.77 1.55
N GLU A 142 -24.08 10.47 2.02
CA GLU A 142 -22.90 11.33 1.82
C GLU A 142 -22.46 11.41 0.35
N ILE A 143 -22.61 10.34 -0.44
CA ILE A 143 -22.27 10.34 -1.87
C ILE A 143 -23.30 11.17 -2.65
N GLU A 144 -24.58 11.08 -2.35
CA GLU A 144 -25.61 11.87 -2.99
C GLU A 144 -25.52 13.38 -2.66
N GLU A 145 -25.13 13.76 -1.43
CA GLU A 145 -24.87 15.15 -1.07
C GLU A 145 -23.62 15.73 -1.75
N LEU A 146 -22.57 14.92 -1.95
CA LEU A 146 -21.36 15.35 -2.66
C LEU A 146 -21.64 15.57 -4.16
N ASP A 147 -22.46 14.76 -4.78
CA ASP A 147 -22.84 14.89 -6.20
C ASP A 147 -23.72 16.14 -6.46
N GLN A 148 -24.51 16.58 -5.49
CA GLN A 148 -25.35 17.78 -5.59
C GLN A 148 -24.58 19.10 -5.41
N ARG A 149 -23.40 19.08 -4.77
CA ARG A 149 -22.62 20.29 -4.46
C ARG A 149 -21.86 20.88 -5.64
N VAL A 150 -21.69 20.15 -6.73
CA VAL A 150 -20.91 20.62 -7.87
C VAL A 150 -21.75 20.53 -9.14
N SER A 151 -22.48 21.60 -9.44
CA SER A 151 -23.05 21.80 -10.75
C SER A 151 -21.94 21.95 -11.78
N GLY A 152 -21.76 20.91 -12.60
CA GLY A 152 -20.63 20.71 -13.48
C GLY A 152 -20.44 21.81 -14.54
N LYS A 153 -19.74 22.88 -14.16
CA LYS A 153 -19.15 23.76 -15.17
C LYS A 153 -17.95 23.03 -15.75
N GLU A 154 -17.98 22.75 -17.04
CA GLU A 154 -16.83 22.24 -17.77
C GLU A 154 -15.64 23.19 -17.55
N VAL A 155 -14.53 22.62 -17.06
CA VAL A 155 -13.30 23.36 -16.81
C VAL A 155 -12.24 23.05 -17.87
N PHE A 156 -12.21 21.80 -18.32
CA PHE A 156 -11.23 21.35 -19.29
C PHE A 156 -11.75 20.16 -20.09
N ARG A 157 -11.55 20.21 -21.42
CA ARG A 157 -11.95 19.13 -22.34
C ARG A 157 -10.78 18.72 -23.21
N MET A 158 -10.60 17.44 -23.35
CA MET A 158 -9.70 16.82 -24.35
C MET A 158 -10.56 15.96 -25.27
N GLU A 159 -10.36 16.11 -26.57
CA GLU A 159 -11.06 15.33 -27.59
C GLU A 159 -10.03 14.75 -28.56
N HIS A 160 -10.08 13.43 -28.76
CA HIS A 160 -9.23 12.72 -29.69
C HIS A 160 -7.73 13.00 -29.51
N LEU A 161 -7.28 13.21 -28.25
CA LEU A 161 -5.89 13.54 -27.96
C LEU A 161 -5.00 12.32 -28.22
N ASN A 162 -4.04 12.49 -29.11
CA ASN A 162 -2.98 11.55 -29.39
C ASN A 162 -1.65 12.20 -29.07
N PHE A 163 -0.74 11.45 -28.44
CA PHE A 163 0.58 11.95 -28.11
C PHE A 163 1.63 10.87 -28.20
N GLU A 164 2.79 11.21 -28.74
CA GLU A 164 3.98 10.36 -28.82
C GLU A 164 5.24 11.20 -28.56
N TYR A 165 6.24 10.59 -27.87
CA TYR A 165 7.55 11.21 -27.69
C TYR A 165 8.49 10.93 -28.86
N LEU A 166 8.34 9.77 -29.49
CA LEU A 166 9.11 9.32 -30.64
C LEU A 166 8.14 8.86 -31.72
N GLU A 167 8.51 9.12 -32.98
CA GLU A 167 7.73 8.74 -34.14
C GLU A 167 7.33 7.25 -34.10
N ASN A 168 6.06 6.96 -34.30
CA ASN A 168 5.46 5.61 -34.22
C ASN A 168 5.50 4.94 -32.83
N THR A 169 5.65 5.72 -31.75
CA THR A 169 5.59 5.20 -30.38
C THR A 169 4.49 5.93 -29.57
N PRO A 170 3.22 5.67 -29.88
CA PRO A 170 2.10 6.40 -29.26
C PRO A 170 1.99 6.08 -27.77
N VAL A 171 1.97 7.13 -26.94
CA VAL A 171 1.81 7.09 -25.48
C VAL A 171 0.37 7.33 -25.10
N LEU A 172 -0.30 8.31 -25.72
CA LEU A 172 -1.74 8.53 -25.61
C LEU A 172 -2.39 8.23 -26.95
N LYS A 173 -3.53 7.56 -26.91
CA LYS A 173 -4.26 7.13 -28.10
C LYS A 173 -5.72 7.49 -27.93
N ASP A 174 -6.19 8.42 -28.75
CA ASP A 174 -7.60 8.83 -28.82
C ASP A 174 -8.21 9.13 -27.44
N LEU A 175 -7.45 9.83 -26.58
CA LEU A 175 -7.91 10.16 -25.24
C LEU A 175 -9.03 11.19 -25.32
N ASN A 176 -10.17 10.84 -24.76
CA ASN A 176 -11.33 11.72 -24.63
C ASN A 176 -11.62 11.89 -23.13
N LEU A 177 -11.57 13.12 -22.62
CA LEU A 177 -11.77 13.41 -21.21
C LEU A 177 -12.42 14.77 -21.02
N LEU A 178 -13.44 14.81 -20.19
CA LEU A 178 -14.09 16.02 -19.73
C LEU A 178 -13.85 16.17 -18.23
N LEU A 179 -13.24 17.28 -17.82
CA LEU A 179 -13.06 17.66 -16.44
C LEU A 179 -14.02 18.78 -16.07
N ASP A 180 -14.75 18.57 -15.02
CA ASP A 180 -15.60 19.58 -14.37
C ASP A 180 -14.88 20.18 -13.14
N GLY A 181 -15.54 20.98 -12.36
CA GLY A 181 -14.96 21.62 -11.16
C GLY A 181 -14.63 20.67 -10.00
N ARG A 182 -14.71 19.36 -10.19
CA ARG A 182 -14.43 18.34 -9.16
C ARG A 182 -12.99 17.90 -9.17
N SER A 183 -12.50 17.41 -8.01
CA SER A 183 -11.19 16.80 -7.93
C SER A 183 -11.15 15.49 -8.70
N THR A 184 -10.21 15.37 -9.63
CA THR A 184 -10.04 14.18 -10.48
C THR A 184 -8.69 13.52 -10.21
N ALA A 185 -8.69 12.22 -9.95
CA ALA A 185 -7.48 11.43 -9.81
C ALA A 185 -7.17 10.66 -11.10
N VAL A 186 -5.92 10.71 -11.56
CA VAL A 186 -5.44 9.92 -12.68
C VAL A 186 -4.63 8.75 -12.16
N ILE A 187 -5.08 7.53 -12.44
CA ILE A 187 -4.42 6.28 -11.99
C ILE A 187 -4.00 5.44 -13.20
N GLY A 188 -2.99 4.60 -13.02
CA GLY A 188 -2.52 3.68 -14.06
C GLY A 188 -1.12 3.14 -13.72
N GLN A 189 -0.72 2.09 -14.43
CA GLN A 189 0.63 1.53 -14.32
C GLN A 189 1.70 2.51 -14.81
N ASN A 190 2.97 2.24 -14.45
CA ASN A 190 4.09 3.00 -15.01
C ASN A 190 4.17 2.76 -16.52
N GLY A 191 4.26 3.86 -17.28
CA GLY A 191 4.20 3.81 -18.74
C GLY A 191 2.79 3.83 -19.34
N ALA A 192 1.73 3.96 -18.55
CA ALA A 192 0.34 4.05 -19.06
C ALA A 192 -0.01 5.42 -19.67
N GLY A 193 0.89 6.38 -19.70
CA GLY A 193 0.68 7.71 -20.27
C GLY A 193 0.09 8.75 -19.31
N LYS A 194 0.09 8.48 -17.99
CA LYS A 194 -0.38 9.42 -16.95
C LYS A 194 0.61 10.53 -16.67
#